data_c241a0157c772ddf36a00770990371b5
#
_entry.id   c241a0157c772ddf36a00770990371b5
#
_cell.length_a   1.000
_cell.length_b   1.000
_cell.length_c   1.000
_cell.angle_alpha   90.00
_cell.angle_beta   90.00
_cell.angle_gamma   90.00
#
_symmetry.space_group_name_H-M   'P 1'
#
loop_
_entity.id
_entity.type
_entity.pdbx_description
1 polymer ?
#
loop_
_entity_poly.entity_id
_entity_poly.type
_entity_poly.pdbx_seq_one_letter_code
_entity_poly.pdbx_strand_id
1 'polypeptide(L)'
;MERTCSLIHFIETYYLDSNIPLYLFSDEKCIFCMPEQNELTYPPFQYLQELFSGSDRITYCTTEYGIIFCSLRLNHWKNSYIVFGPITTVPYSDSDLQHLYKDYMVSNDSRLDFNSFLRQIPCLSLPSLLKKCIFLNYCLHEETISLDQLTSCLLYTSPSPRDGLLS
;
A
#
# COMPACT_ATOMS: atom_id res chain seq x y z
N MET A 1 23.95 2.97 -10.61
CA MET A 1 24.07 3.74 -9.35
C MET A 1 23.30 5.06 -9.38
N GLU A 2 23.46 5.90 -10.38
CA GLU A 2 22.72 7.19 -10.47
C GLU A 2 21.20 7.04 -10.48
N ARG A 3 20.64 6.07 -11.22
CA ARG A 3 19.19 5.86 -11.29
C ARG A 3 18.56 5.40 -9.95
N THR A 4 19.28 4.62 -9.14
CA THR A 4 18.81 4.21 -7.80
C THR A 4 18.74 5.41 -6.87
N CYS A 5 19.75 6.26 -6.90
CA CYS A 5 19.80 7.48 -6.10
C CYS A 5 18.64 8.44 -6.46
N SER A 6 18.35 8.57 -7.76
CA SER A 6 17.22 9.38 -8.23
C SER A 6 15.86 8.82 -7.78
N LEU A 7 15.69 7.49 -7.78
CA LEU A 7 14.46 6.84 -7.35
C LEU A 7 14.25 6.99 -5.83
N ILE A 8 15.30 6.80 -5.03
CA ILE A 8 15.25 7.00 -3.58
C ILE A 8 14.85 8.43 -3.27
N HIS A 9 15.50 9.41 -3.90
CA HIS A 9 15.19 10.82 -3.70
C HIS A 9 13.75 11.17 -4.13
N PHE A 10 13.25 10.54 -5.19
CA PHE A 10 11.85 10.66 -5.59
C PHE A 10 10.91 10.13 -4.50
N ILE A 11 11.18 8.95 -3.93
CA ILE A 11 10.38 8.34 -2.87
C ILE A 11 10.34 9.24 -1.63
N GLU A 12 11.48 9.78 -1.22
CA GLU A 12 11.59 10.72 -0.11
C GLU A 12 10.74 11.98 -0.36
N THR A 13 10.88 12.58 -1.54
CA THR A 13 10.15 13.80 -1.91
C THR A 13 8.64 13.54 -1.99
N TYR A 14 8.24 12.41 -2.60
CA TYR A 14 6.83 12.04 -2.70
C TYR A 14 6.21 11.78 -1.32
N TYR A 15 6.95 11.14 -0.41
CA TYR A 15 6.49 10.94 0.96
C TYR A 15 6.28 12.25 1.69
N LEU A 16 7.20 13.20 1.56
CA LEU A 16 7.08 14.51 2.20
C LEU A 16 5.84 15.28 1.73
N ASP A 17 5.44 15.12 0.48
CA ASP A 17 4.23 15.76 -0.07
C ASP A 17 2.95 15.01 0.29
N SER A 18 2.96 13.69 0.14
CA SER A 18 1.75 12.85 0.25
C SER A 18 1.44 12.36 1.65
N ASN A 19 2.47 12.25 2.49
CA ASN A 19 2.43 11.60 3.81
C ASN A 19 2.00 10.12 3.76
N ILE A 20 2.07 9.50 2.57
CA ILE A 20 1.73 8.09 2.36
C ILE A 20 3.02 7.28 2.37
N PRO A 21 3.13 6.25 3.23
CA PRO A 21 4.30 5.40 3.25
C PRO A 21 4.58 4.76 1.89
N LEU A 22 5.86 4.68 1.53
CA LEU A 22 6.35 4.05 0.32
C LEU A 22 7.45 3.05 0.64
N TYR A 23 7.43 1.93 -0.07
CA TYR A 23 8.39 0.86 0.07
C TYR A 23 8.92 0.49 -1.31
N LEU A 24 10.23 0.46 -1.46
CA LEU A 24 10.89 -0.04 -2.66
C LEU A 24 11.31 -1.49 -2.42
N PHE A 25 10.75 -2.38 -3.20
CA PHE A 25 11.09 -3.79 -3.20
C PHE A 25 11.91 -4.16 -4.42
N SER A 26 12.88 -5.04 -4.22
CA SER A 26 13.62 -5.72 -5.27
C SER A 26 13.82 -7.18 -4.87
N ASP A 27 13.45 -8.10 -5.77
CA ASP A 27 13.48 -9.54 -5.52
C ASP A 27 12.82 -9.92 -4.16
N GLU A 28 11.61 -9.39 -3.93
CA GLU A 28 10.78 -9.61 -2.73
C GLU A 28 11.37 -9.03 -1.41
N LYS A 29 12.47 -8.32 -1.47
CA LYS A 29 13.08 -7.66 -0.31
C LYS A 29 12.82 -6.17 -0.34
N CYS A 30 12.41 -5.61 0.78
CA CYS A 30 12.35 -4.17 0.97
C CYS A 30 13.80 -3.64 1.08
N ILE A 31 14.20 -2.86 0.08
CA ILE A 31 15.55 -2.26 0.01
C ILE A 31 15.57 -0.80 0.46
N PHE A 32 14.41 -0.15 0.49
CA PHE A 32 14.25 1.22 0.96
C PHE A 32 12.79 1.48 1.36
N CYS A 33 12.55 2.29 2.39
CA CYS A 33 11.20 2.69 2.77
C CYS A 33 11.18 4.11 3.36
N MET A 34 10.03 4.76 3.20
CA MET A 34 9.72 6.03 3.84
C MET A 34 8.32 5.95 4.49
N PRO A 35 8.15 6.30 5.77
CA PRO A 35 9.23 6.69 6.70
C PRO A 35 10.18 5.54 6.99
N GLU A 36 11.38 5.84 7.43
CA GLU A 36 12.34 4.84 7.91
C GLU A 36 11.75 4.16 9.16
N GLN A 37 11.06 3.08 8.95
CA GLN A 37 10.57 2.22 10.01
C GLN A 37 11.33 0.90 9.95
N ASN A 38 11.89 0.53 11.07
CA ASN A 38 12.70 -0.67 11.16
C ASN A 38 11.88 -1.97 11.01
N GLU A 39 10.55 -1.92 11.10
CA GLU A 39 9.72 -3.12 11.02
C GLU A 39 8.35 -2.79 10.45
N LEU A 40 7.99 -3.45 9.35
CA LEU A 40 6.61 -3.61 8.90
C LEU A 40 5.90 -4.63 9.81
N THR A 41 5.75 -4.26 11.08
CA THR A 41 5.19 -5.16 12.09
C THR A 41 3.70 -5.36 11.90
N TYR A 42 3.03 -4.38 11.29
CA TYR A 42 1.60 -4.36 11.04
C TYR A 42 1.33 -3.63 9.71
N PRO A 43 0.51 -4.11 8.84
CA PRO A 43 -0.16 -5.39 8.71
C PRO A 43 0.75 -6.50 8.17
N PRO A 44 0.30 -7.75 8.19
CA PRO A 44 1.11 -8.89 7.79
C PRO A 44 1.64 -8.77 6.35
N PHE A 45 2.90 -9.06 6.17
CA PHE A 45 3.65 -9.04 4.92
C PHE A 45 3.03 -9.88 3.80
N GLN A 46 2.20 -10.85 4.15
CA GLN A 46 1.54 -11.73 3.18
C GLN A 46 0.73 -10.96 2.13
N TYR A 47 0.10 -9.84 2.51
CA TYR A 47 -0.65 -9.02 1.55
C TYR A 47 0.27 -8.30 0.56
N LEU A 48 1.47 -7.95 0.99
CA LEU A 48 2.46 -7.34 0.10
C LEU A 48 2.97 -8.33 -0.94
N GLN A 49 3.10 -9.62 -0.57
CA GLN A 49 3.50 -10.67 -1.51
C GLN A 49 2.44 -10.89 -2.59
N GLU A 50 1.16 -10.83 -2.25
CA GLU A 50 0.08 -10.91 -3.24
C GLU A 50 0.17 -9.80 -4.29
N LEU A 51 0.59 -8.60 -3.89
CA LEU A 51 0.82 -7.48 -4.80
C LEU A 51 1.93 -7.73 -5.82
N PHE A 52 2.91 -8.58 -5.50
CA PHE A 52 4.01 -8.92 -6.43
C PHE A 52 3.65 -9.99 -7.45
N SER A 53 2.65 -10.82 -7.16
CA SER A 53 2.24 -11.90 -8.05
C SER A 53 1.41 -11.42 -9.24
N GLY A 54 0.91 -10.19 -9.21
CA GLY A 54 0.13 -9.58 -10.28
C GLY A 54 0.98 -9.30 -11.53
N SER A 55 0.44 -9.65 -12.70
CA SER A 55 1.05 -9.32 -13.99
C SER A 55 0.81 -7.86 -14.39
N ASP A 56 -0.10 -7.18 -13.71
CA ASP A 56 -0.53 -5.84 -14.05
C ASP A 56 0.46 -4.79 -13.55
N ARG A 57 0.54 -3.71 -14.28
CA ARG A 57 1.44 -2.60 -13.97
C ARG A 57 1.12 -1.95 -12.63
N ILE A 58 -0.16 -1.80 -12.34
CA ILE A 58 -0.69 -1.31 -11.07
C ILE A 58 -1.54 -2.41 -10.49
N THR A 59 -1.21 -2.83 -9.28
CA THR A 59 -1.97 -3.83 -8.52
C THR A 59 -2.40 -3.21 -7.19
N TYR A 60 -3.55 -3.62 -6.72
CA TYR A 60 -4.12 -3.10 -5.49
C TYR A 60 -4.64 -4.26 -4.64
N CYS A 61 -4.46 -4.13 -3.35
CA CYS A 61 -4.92 -5.09 -2.36
C CYS A 61 -5.65 -4.36 -1.24
N THR A 62 -6.80 -4.88 -0.84
CA THR A 62 -7.52 -4.41 0.36
C THR A 62 -7.56 -5.53 1.38
N THR A 63 -7.13 -5.23 2.60
CA THR A 63 -7.27 -6.16 3.72
C THR A 63 -8.72 -6.22 4.20
N GLU A 64 -9.05 -7.21 5.03
CA GLU A 64 -10.37 -7.37 5.64
C GLU A 64 -10.84 -6.12 6.40
N TYR A 65 -9.90 -5.32 6.89
CA TYR A 65 -10.18 -4.10 7.66
C TYR A 65 -10.14 -2.82 6.82
N GLY A 66 -10.15 -2.95 5.49
CA GLY A 66 -10.15 -1.81 4.61
C GLY A 66 -8.81 -1.06 4.53
N ILE A 67 -7.72 -1.67 4.96
CA ILE A 67 -6.37 -1.17 4.72
C ILE A 67 -6.00 -1.47 3.28
N ILE A 68 -5.56 -0.46 2.56
CA ILE A 68 -5.28 -0.54 1.14
C ILE A 68 -3.78 -0.37 0.91
N PHE A 69 -3.24 -1.24 0.07
CA PHE A 69 -1.91 -1.12 -0.51
C PHE A 69 -2.02 -1.09 -2.03
N CYS A 70 -1.21 -0.28 -2.67
CA CYS A 70 -1.04 -0.28 -4.11
C CYS A 70 0.39 -0.63 -4.46
N SER A 71 0.59 -1.39 -5.52
CA SER A 71 1.91 -1.74 -6.06
C SER A 71 2.03 -1.24 -7.49
N LEU A 72 3.16 -0.65 -7.81
CA LEU A 72 3.53 -0.26 -9.16
C LEU A 72 4.81 -0.96 -9.57
N ARG A 73 4.75 -1.72 -10.65
CA ARG A 73 5.92 -2.38 -11.22
C ARG A 73 6.84 -1.36 -11.90
N LEU A 74 8.14 -1.48 -11.66
CA LEU A 74 9.15 -0.63 -12.27
C LEU A 74 9.65 -1.26 -13.58
N ASN A 75 9.37 -0.63 -14.72
CA ASN A 75 9.67 -1.20 -16.04
C ASN A 75 11.17 -1.39 -16.33
N HIS A 76 12.01 -0.52 -15.76
CA HIS A 76 13.43 -0.52 -16.00
C HIS A 76 14.24 -1.32 -14.98
N TRP A 77 13.55 -1.97 -14.02
CA TRP A 77 14.17 -2.69 -12.93
C TRP A 77 13.56 -4.07 -12.83
N LYS A 78 14.33 -5.08 -13.09
CA LYS A 78 13.87 -6.46 -13.04
C LYS A 78 13.38 -6.79 -11.61
N ASN A 79 12.19 -7.36 -11.50
CA ASN A 79 11.58 -7.77 -10.25
C ASN A 79 11.50 -6.68 -9.18
N SER A 80 11.31 -5.42 -9.59
CA SER A 80 11.24 -4.31 -8.65
C SER A 80 9.90 -3.62 -8.71
N TYR A 81 9.41 -3.22 -7.54
CA TYR A 81 8.10 -2.62 -7.33
C TYR A 81 8.20 -1.50 -6.29
N ILE A 82 7.39 -0.47 -6.46
CA ILE A 82 7.07 0.44 -5.38
C ILE A 82 5.71 0.04 -4.82
N VAL A 83 5.67 -0.21 -3.52
CA VAL A 83 4.41 -0.38 -2.78
C VAL A 83 4.13 0.90 -2.02
N PHE A 84 2.90 1.37 -2.12
CA PHE A 84 2.48 2.57 -1.46
C PHE A 84 1.22 2.29 -0.62
N GLY A 85 1.24 2.76 0.61
CA GLY A 85 0.32 2.42 1.69
C GLY A 85 1.10 2.08 2.96
N PRO A 86 0.42 1.71 4.02
CA PRO A 86 -1.04 1.49 4.16
C PRO A 86 -1.85 2.77 4.03
N ILE A 87 -3.06 2.65 3.50
CA ILE A 87 -4.05 3.73 3.37
C ILE A 87 -5.39 3.16 3.82
N THR A 88 -6.24 4.00 4.40
CA THR A 88 -7.64 3.67 4.67
C THR A 88 -8.56 4.68 4.02
N THR A 89 -9.78 4.28 3.69
CA THR A 89 -10.81 5.19 3.15
C THR A 89 -11.76 5.67 4.21
N VAL A 90 -11.78 5.02 5.38
CA VAL A 90 -12.66 5.33 6.50
C VAL A 90 -11.85 5.29 7.79
N PRO A 91 -12.00 6.27 8.69
CA PRO A 91 -11.36 6.22 10.00
C PRO A 91 -11.86 5.02 10.80
N TYR A 92 -10.98 4.43 11.61
CA TYR A 92 -11.36 3.33 12.49
C TYR A 92 -12.18 3.83 13.67
N SER A 93 -13.31 3.16 13.93
CA SER A 93 -14.08 3.31 15.16
C SER A 93 -13.47 2.51 16.32
N ASP A 94 -13.87 2.80 17.56
CA ASP A 94 -13.43 2.00 18.71
C ASP A 94 -13.83 0.52 18.58
N SER A 95 -14.98 0.25 17.95
CA SER A 95 -15.43 -1.11 17.67
C SER A 95 -14.48 -1.82 16.70
N ASP A 96 -14.05 -1.13 15.64
CA ASP A 96 -13.11 -1.70 14.67
C ASP A 96 -11.77 -2.02 15.33
N LEU A 97 -11.29 -1.14 16.23
CA LEU A 97 -10.07 -1.36 16.99
C LEU A 97 -10.15 -2.62 17.86
N GLN A 98 -11.28 -2.88 18.51
CA GLN A 98 -11.45 -4.08 19.33
C GLN A 98 -11.41 -5.36 18.48
N HIS A 99 -12.01 -5.35 17.30
CA HIS A 99 -11.92 -6.47 16.36
C HIS A 99 -10.48 -6.68 15.88
N LEU A 100 -9.79 -5.61 15.50
CA LEU A 100 -8.40 -5.65 15.07
C LEU A 100 -7.47 -6.23 16.15
N TYR A 101 -7.64 -5.85 17.43
CA TYR A 101 -6.85 -6.42 18.53
C TYR A 101 -7.00 -7.92 18.64
N LYS A 102 -8.24 -8.40 18.49
CA LYS A 102 -8.56 -9.81 18.58
C LYS A 102 -7.96 -10.59 17.41
N ASP A 103 -8.16 -10.10 16.21
CA ASP A 103 -7.80 -10.83 15.00
C ASP A 103 -6.29 -10.82 14.73
N TYR A 104 -5.61 -9.74 15.09
CA TYR A 104 -4.14 -9.68 15.04
C TYR A 104 -3.46 -10.18 16.33
N MET A 105 -4.22 -10.74 17.28
CA MET A 105 -3.70 -11.24 18.55
C MET A 105 -2.82 -10.22 19.30
N VAL A 106 -3.22 -8.96 19.24
CA VAL A 106 -2.46 -7.86 19.85
C VAL A 106 -2.52 -8.00 21.39
N SER A 107 -1.37 -8.17 22.01
CA SER A 107 -1.28 -8.22 23.49
C SER A 107 -1.69 -6.88 24.11
N ASN A 108 -2.16 -6.91 25.34
CA ASN A 108 -2.55 -5.69 26.06
C ASN A 108 -1.44 -4.64 26.10
N ASP A 109 -0.20 -5.09 26.24
CA ASP A 109 0.98 -4.21 26.35
C ASP A 109 1.31 -3.54 25.00
N SER A 110 0.96 -4.19 23.88
CA SER A 110 1.23 -3.69 22.54
C SER A 110 0.08 -2.86 21.94
N ARG A 111 -1.05 -2.73 22.63
CA ARG A 111 -2.23 -2.01 22.10
C ARG A 111 -1.99 -0.53 21.86
N LEU A 112 -1.18 0.12 22.70
CA LEU A 112 -0.86 1.54 22.53
C LEU A 112 -0.03 1.77 21.27
N ASP A 113 0.95 0.91 21.01
CA ASP A 113 1.80 0.99 19.82
C ASP A 113 1.01 0.68 18.56
N PHE A 114 0.15 -0.33 18.61
CA PHE A 114 -0.74 -0.68 17.52
C PHE A 114 -1.74 0.44 17.19
N ASN A 115 -2.33 1.07 18.20
CA ASN A 115 -3.20 2.23 18.02
C ASN A 115 -2.45 3.41 17.41
N SER A 116 -1.23 3.68 17.86
CA SER A 116 -0.40 4.73 17.29
C SER A 116 -0.12 4.48 15.83
N PHE A 117 0.18 3.22 15.46
CA PHE A 117 0.33 2.80 14.08
C PHE A 117 -0.95 3.05 13.25
N LEU A 118 -2.11 2.57 13.72
CA LEU A 118 -3.38 2.73 13.01
C LEU A 118 -3.78 4.20 12.82
N ARG A 119 -3.50 5.06 13.80
CA ARG A 119 -3.77 6.49 13.71
C ARG A 119 -2.86 7.23 12.74
N GLN A 120 -1.70 6.68 12.45
CA GLN A 120 -0.76 7.24 11.48
C GLN A 120 -1.11 6.84 10.04
N ILE A 121 -1.99 5.84 9.85
CA ILE A 121 -2.43 5.45 8.52
C ILE A 121 -3.21 6.61 7.88
N PRO A 122 -2.77 7.10 6.72
CA PRO A 122 -3.48 8.16 6.01
C PRO A 122 -4.90 7.73 5.63
N CYS A 123 -5.87 8.57 5.92
CA CYS A 123 -7.26 8.37 5.50
C CYS A 123 -7.54 9.24 4.27
N LEU A 124 -7.82 8.61 3.14
CA LEU A 124 -8.07 9.28 1.86
C LEU A 124 -9.36 8.79 1.24
N SER A 125 -10.10 9.69 0.61
CA SER A 125 -11.21 9.27 -0.24
C SER A 125 -10.71 8.45 -1.44
N LEU A 126 -11.50 7.52 -1.92
CA LEU A 126 -11.15 6.71 -3.09
C LEU A 126 -10.75 7.57 -4.31
N PRO A 127 -11.47 8.65 -4.68
CA PRO A 127 -11.02 9.51 -5.77
C PRO A 127 -9.65 10.16 -5.54
N SER A 128 -9.34 10.54 -4.29
CA SER A 128 -8.02 11.10 -3.95
C SER A 128 -6.92 10.06 -4.07
N LEU A 129 -7.18 8.83 -3.64
CA LEU A 129 -6.27 7.71 -3.81
C LEU A 129 -5.97 7.44 -5.29
N LEU A 130 -7.02 7.35 -6.11
CA LEU A 130 -6.87 7.09 -7.55
C LEU A 130 -6.05 8.18 -8.26
N LYS A 131 -6.29 9.45 -7.92
CA LYS A 131 -5.49 10.57 -8.45
C LYS A 131 -4.01 10.45 -8.08
N LYS A 132 -3.71 10.06 -6.85
CA LYS A 132 -2.33 9.85 -6.39
C LYS A 132 -1.67 8.66 -7.10
N CYS A 133 -2.41 7.58 -7.37
CA CYS A 133 -1.92 6.45 -8.17
C CYS A 133 -1.58 6.88 -9.60
N ILE A 134 -2.44 7.66 -10.25
CA ILE A 134 -2.21 8.20 -11.60
C ILE A 134 -0.95 9.06 -11.62
N PHE A 135 -0.82 9.96 -10.66
CA PHE A 135 0.33 10.85 -10.56
C PHE A 135 1.62 10.07 -10.33
N LEU A 136 1.60 9.11 -9.41
CA LEU A 136 2.75 8.25 -9.12
C LEU A 136 3.15 7.44 -10.37
N ASN A 137 2.18 6.87 -11.08
CA ASN A 137 2.45 6.16 -12.33
C ASN A 137 3.09 7.07 -13.38
N TYR A 138 2.58 8.29 -13.55
CA TYR A 138 3.15 9.25 -14.48
C TYR A 138 4.60 9.61 -14.12
N CYS A 139 4.88 9.86 -12.86
CA CYS A 139 6.24 10.18 -12.42
C CYS A 139 7.24 9.03 -12.65
N LEU A 140 6.78 7.79 -12.55
CA LEU A 140 7.63 6.60 -12.68
C LEU A 140 7.80 6.12 -14.12
N HIS A 141 6.80 6.35 -14.96
CA HIS A 141 6.72 5.75 -16.28
C HIS A 141 6.53 6.75 -17.42
N GLU A 142 6.30 8.03 -17.11
CA GLU A 142 5.96 9.08 -18.06
C GLU A 142 4.69 8.76 -18.91
N GLU A 143 3.83 7.85 -18.38
CA GLU A 143 2.61 7.43 -19.04
C GLU A 143 1.38 7.90 -18.28
N THR A 144 0.45 8.48 -19.00
CA THR A 144 -0.86 8.88 -18.45
C THR A 144 -1.83 7.70 -18.49
N ILE A 145 -2.50 7.47 -17.37
CA ILE A 145 -3.60 6.51 -17.25
C ILE A 145 -4.85 7.29 -16.88
N SER A 146 -5.97 6.99 -17.53
CA SER A 146 -7.27 7.60 -17.18
C SER A 146 -7.82 6.97 -15.89
N LEU A 147 -8.68 7.71 -15.19
CA LEU A 147 -9.39 7.22 -14.01
C LEU A 147 -10.16 5.92 -14.30
N ASP A 148 -10.80 5.84 -15.47
CA ASP A 148 -11.59 4.67 -15.85
C ASP A 148 -10.70 3.42 -16.05
N GLN A 149 -9.55 3.59 -16.65
CA GLN A 149 -8.58 2.51 -16.81
C GLN A 149 -8.05 2.02 -15.46
N LEU A 150 -7.75 2.94 -14.55
CA LEU A 150 -7.30 2.60 -13.21
C LEU A 150 -8.39 1.90 -12.40
N THR A 151 -9.62 2.38 -12.46
CA THR A 151 -10.76 1.78 -11.77
C THR A 151 -11.01 0.36 -12.28
N SER A 152 -10.93 0.14 -13.58
CA SER A 152 -11.05 -1.19 -14.18
C SER A 152 -9.96 -2.15 -13.70
N CYS A 153 -8.70 -1.72 -13.66
CA CYS A 153 -7.60 -2.50 -13.12
C CYS A 153 -7.81 -2.84 -11.64
N LEU A 154 -8.27 -1.88 -10.85
CA LEU A 154 -8.50 -2.06 -9.41
C LEU A 154 -9.66 -3.01 -9.10
N LEU A 155 -10.71 -3.00 -9.89
CA LEU A 155 -11.89 -3.87 -9.68
C LEU A 155 -11.62 -5.34 -10.00
N TYR A 156 -10.71 -5.63 -10.94
CA TYR A 156 -10.40 -7.01 -11.36
C TYR A 156 -9.39 -7.72 -10.47
N THR A 157 -8.60 -7.01 -9.64
CA THR A 157 -7.49 -7.58 -8.87
C THR A 157 -7.85 -7.96 -7.44
N SER A 158 -9.08 -7.73 -7.00
CA SER A 158 -9.54 -8.11 -5.66
C SER A 158 -10.59 -9.21 -5.73
N PRO A 159 -10.26 -10.50 -5.56
CA PRO A 159 -11.25 -11.46 -5.11
C PRO A 159 -11.66 -11.01 -3.70
N SER A 160 -12.87 -10.49 -3.55
CA SER A 160 -13.41 -10.18 -2.24
C SER A 160 -13.42 -11.44 -1.38
N PRO A 161 -12.83 -11.44 -0.18
CA PRO A 161 -12.90 -12.59 0.73
C PRO A 161 -14.35 -12.96 1.09
N ARG A 162 -15.32 -12.07 0.83
CA ARG A 162 -16.75 -12.31 1.06
C ARG A 162 -17.40 -13.24 0.05
N ASP A 163 -16.85 -13.37 -1.15
CA ASP A 163 -17.44 -14.23 -2.18
C ASP A 163 -17.17 -15.74 -1.93
N GLY A 164 -16.22 -16.07 -1.05
CA GLY A 164 -15.94 -17.44 -0.61
C GLY A 164 -16.85 -17.97 0.50
N LEU A 165 -17.68 -17.15 1.12
CA LEU A 165 -18.55 -17.52 2.25
C LEU A 165 -20.03 -17.70 1.86
N LEU A 166 -20.39 -17.59 0.57
CA LEU A 166 -21.75 -17.75 0.07
C LEU A 166 -21.90 -18.94 -0.92
N SER A 167 -21.00 -19.90 -0.84
CA SER A 167 -21.16 -21.17 -1.54
C SER A 167 -21.24 -22.33 -0.60
#